data_1244b0185b971228192934e6f990b34b
#
_entry.id   1244b0185b971228192934e6f990b34b
#
_cell.length_a   1.000
_cell.length_b   1.000
_cell.length_c   1.000
_cell.angle_alpha   90.00
_cell.angle_beta   90.00
_cell.angle_gamma   90.00
#
_symmetry.space_group_name_H-M   'P 1'
#
loop_
_entity.id
_entity.type
_entity.pdbx_description
1 polymer ?
#
loop_
_entity_poly.entity_id
_entity_poly.type
_entity_poly.pdbx_seq_one_letter_code
_entity_poly.pdbx_strand_id
1 'polypeptide(L)'
;MRTDLRVKHDVEVRRRASELFERGYGRISTAKALRVPRQTVEKWQQIYRAIGREALLSMGGKQASYTYEQKVAAASAVVDGGATKAEAMAEFGIMSLAPLERWCRLYREGGAEALEPKPKGRPKGSRSKPRERTREQELEERCRRLETEIAS
;
A
#
# COMPACT_ATOMS: atom_id res chain seq x y z
N MET A 1 -14.16 -21.54 -1.01
CA MET A 1 -13.60 -20.20 -1.31
C MET A 1 -12.64 -19.80 -0.21
N ARG A 2 -11.41 -19.56 -0.56
CA ARG A 2 -10.46 -18.98 0.40
C ARG A 2 -10.82 -17.51 0.60
N THR A 3 -11.37 -17.19 1.76
CA THR A 3 -11.48 -15.79 2.21
C THR A 3 -10.08 -15.21 2.36
N ASP A 4 -9.79 -14.18 1.58
CA ASP A 4 -8.53 -13.46 1.74
C ASP A 4 -8.57 -12.71 3.08
N LEU A 5 -7.91 -13.25 4.09
CA LEU A 5 -7.82 -12.68 5.44
C LEU A 5 -7.15 -11.30 5.48
N ARG A 6 -6.58 -10.85 4.37
CA ARG A 6 -6.02 -9.49 4.23
C ARG A 6 -7.10 -8.42 4.05
N VAL A 7 -8.28 -8.83 3.64
CA VAL A 7 -9.42 -7.93 3.48
C VAL A 7 -10.23 -7.93 4.77
N LYS A 8 -10.12 -6.87 5.51
CA LYS A 8 -10.79 -6.71 6.82
C LYS A 8 -12.32 -6.76 6.74
N HIS A 9 -12.89 -6.50 5.57
CA HIS A 9 -14.33 -6.50 5.33
C HIS A 9 -14.66 -7.27 4.04
N ASP A 10 -15.68 -8.11 4.11
CA ASP A 10 -16.12 -8.94 3.00
C ASP A 10 -16.61 -8.10 1.80
N VAL A 11 -16.56 -8.71 0.61
CA VAL A 11 -17.08 -8.15 -0.65
C VAL A 11 -18.57 -7.81 -0.51
N GLU A 12 -19.34 -8.62 0.21
CA GLU A 12 -20.76 -8.39 0.43
C GLU A 12 -21.03 -7.09 1.19
N VAL A 13 -20.25 -6.78 2.20
CA VAL A 13 -20.35 -5.51 2.95
C VAL A 13 -20.03 -4.33 2.04
N ARG A 14 -19.04 -4.46 1.16
CA ARG A 14 -18.68 -3.42 0.17
C ARG A 14 -19.76 -3.26 -0.89
N ARG A 15 -20.42 -4.34 -1.29
CA ARG A 15 -21.58 -4.30 -2.20
C ARG A 15 -22.71 -3.49 -1.58
N ARG A 16 -23.09 -3.77 -0.34
CA ARG A 16 -24.10 -2.99 0.39
C ARG A 16 -23.72 -1.53 0.55
N ALA A 17 -22.45 -1.25 0.79
CA ALA A 17 -21.96 0.13 0.81
C ALA A 17 -22.16 0.84 -0.53
N SER A 18 -21.86 0.18 -1.64
CA SER A 18 -22.07 0.75 -2.98
C SER A 18 -23.54 1.03 -3.27
N GLU A 19 -24.44 0.15 -2.86
CA GLU A 19 -25.89 0.33 -3.00
C GLU A 19 -26.41 1.52 -2.18
N LEU A 20 -25.89 1.71 -0.97
CA LEU A 20 -26.20 2.88 -0.16
C LEU A 20 -25.68 4.17 -0.79
N PHE A 21 -24.49 4.15 -1.38
CA PHE A 21 -23.94 5.30 -2.10
C PHE A 21 -24.78 5.65 -3.34
N GLU A 22 -25.27 4.65 -4.09
CA GLU A 22 -26.17 4.84 -5.22
C GLU A 22 -27.50 5.52 -4.80
N ARG A 23 -27.99 5.20 -3.61
CA ARG A 23 -29.17 5.82 -3.01
C ARG A 23 -28.91 7.22 -2.42
N GLY A 24 -27.68 7.72 -2.50
CA GLY A 24 -27.31 9.04 -1.99
C GLY A 24 -26.94 9.09 -0.51
N TYR A 25 -26.78 7.94 0.15
CA TYR A 25 -26.35 7.91 1.55
C TYR A 25 -24.87 8.37 1.67
N GLY A 26 -24.63 9.24 2.64
CA GLY A 26 -23.29 9.72 2.94
C GLY A 26 -22.47 8.72 3.77
N ARG A 27 -21.18 9.03 3.94
CA ARG A 27 -20.23 8.18 4.69
C ARG A 27 -20.67 7.84 6.13
N ILE A 28 -21.30 8.81 6.81
CA ILE A 28 -21.72 8.64 8.22
C ILE A 28 -22.90 7.67 8.32
N SER A 29 -23.92 7.88 7.49
CA SER A 29 -25.13 7.03 7.46
C SER A 29 -24.78 5.61 7.03
N THR A 30 -23.94 5.43 6.02
CA THR A 30 -23.46 4.14 5.54
C THR A 30 -22.62 3.42 6.62
N ALA A 31 -21.73 4.11 7.29
CA ALA A 31 -20.91 3.55 8.37
C ALA A 31 -21.77 3.04 9.52
N LYS A 32 -22.78 3.81 9.90
CA LYS A 32 -23.75 3.44 10.95
C LYS A 32 -24.60 2.23 10.54
N ALA A 33 -25.11 2.22 9.31
CA ALA A 33 -25.96 1.14 8.77
C ALA A 33 -25.20 -0.19 8.69
N LEU A 34 -23.95 -0.18 8.25
CA LEU A 34 -23.12 -1.37 8.07
C LEU A 34 -22.28 -1.76 9.29
N ARG A 35 -22.27 -0.95 10.33
CA ARG A 35 -21.43 -1.11 11.52
C ARG A 35 -19.92 -1.19 11.16
N VAL A 36 -19.51 -0.39 10.21
CA VAL A 36 -18.12 -0.29 9.72
C VAL A 36 -17.53 1.04 10.18
N PRO A 37 -16.25 1.08 10.55
CA PRO A 37 -15.61 2.34 10.93
C PRO A 37 -15.75 3.41 9.84
N ARG A 38 -16.09 4.63 10.25
CA ARG A 38 -16.30 5.78 9.35
C ARG A 38 -15.14 6.00 8.38
N GLN A 39 -13.91 5.87 8.86
CA GLN A 39 -12.71 6.04 8.03
C GLN A 39 -12.62 5.01 6.89
N THR A 40 -13.07 3.79 7.14
CA THR A 40 -13.12 2.74 6.11
C THR A 40 -14.16 3.08 5.05
N VAL A 41 -15.36 3.49 5.46
CA VAL A 41 -16.44 3.87 4.55
C VAL A 41 -16.06 5.12 3.75
N GLU A 42 -15.36 6.07 4.35
CA GLU A 42 -14.86 7.26 3.66
C GLU A 42 -13.92 6.91 2.50
N LYS A 43 -12.98 6.00 2.73
CA LYS A 43 -12.10 5.47 1.67
C LYS A 43 -12.90 4.75 0.56
N TRP A 44 -13.89 3.96 0.95
CA TRP A 44 -14.77 3.28 -0.02
C TRP A 44 -15.57 4.29 -0.86
N GLN A 45 -16.10 5.33 -0.24
CA GLN A 45 -16.84 6.37 -0.94
C GLN A 45 -15.94 7.15 -1.91
N GLN A 46 -14.68 7.41 -1.54
CA GLN A 46 -13.72 8.04 -2.44
C GLN A 46 -13.44 7.19 -3.67
N ILE A 47 -13.22 5.88 -3.49
CA ILE A 47 -13.01 4.94 -4.60
C ILE A 47 -14.26 4.83 -5.47
N TYR A 48 -15.43 4.71 -4.84
CA TYR A 48 -16.70 4.64 -5.55
C TYR A 48 -16.94 5.88 -6.43
N ARG A 49 -16.67 7.08 -5.91
CA ARG A 49 -16.83 8.33 -6.67
C ARG A 49 -15.78 8.50 -7.77
N ALA A 50 -14.56 8.07 -7.51
CA ALA A 50 -13.46 8.24 -8.45
C ALA A 50 -13.50 7.23 -9.60
N ILE A 51 -13.74 5.98 -9.33
CA ILE A 51 -13.56 4.86 -10.28
C ILE A 51 -14.86 4.10 -10.52
N GLY A 52 -15.73 4.02 -9.52
CA GLY A 52 -17.00 3.34 -9.60
C GLY A 52 -17.14 2.09 -8.73
N ARG A 53 -18.27 1.42 -8.86
CA ARG A 53 -18.66 0.23 -8.09
C ARG A 53 -17.69 -0.94 -8.28
N GLU A 54 -17.28 -1.20 -9.52
CA GLU A 54 -16.39 -2.32 -9.86
C GLU A 54 -15.05 -2.26 -9.11
N ALA A 55 -14.46 -1.08 -9.02
CA ALA A 55 -13.23 -0.87 -8.28
C ALA A 55 -13.39 -1.17 -6.78
N LEU A 56 -14.51 -0.77 -6.20
CA LEU A 56 -14.81 -1.04 -4.80
C LEU A 56 -14.99 -2.54 -4.52
N LEU A 57 -15.62 -3.28 -5.43
CA LEU A 57 -15.83 -4.72 -5.30
C LEU A 57 -14.57 -5.53 -5.55
N SER A 58 -13.68 -5.08 -6.43
CA SER A 58 -12.42 -5.75 -6.75
C SER A 58 -11.29 -5.49 -5.75
N MET A 59 -11.52 -4.65 -4.74
CA MET A 59 -10.53 -4.41 -3.67
C MET A 59 -10.14 -5.71 -2.96
N GLY A 60 -8.86 -5.86 -2.70
CA GLY A 60 -8.31 -7.01 -1.98
C GLY A 60 -7.75 -8.11 -2.89
N GLY A 61 -7.74 -7.89 -4.21
CA GLY A 61 -7.02 -8.72 -5.17
C GLY A 61 -5.50 -8.48 -5.16
N LYS A 62 -4.83 -8.90 -6.21
CA LYS A 62 -3.41 -8.59 -6.40
C LYS A 62 -3.18 -7.09 -6.35
N GLN A 63 -2.11 -6.69 -5.67
CA GLN A 63 -1.74 -5.27 -5.61
C GLN A 63 -1.56 -4.72 -7.02
N ALA A 64 -2.27 -3.63 -7.33
CA ALA A 64 -2.19 -2.99 -8.63
C ALA A 64 -0.76 -2.53 -8.91
N SER A 65 -0.28 -2.85 -10.10
CA SER A 65 1.01 -2.43 -10.60
C SER A 65 0.83 -1.27 -11.56
N TYR A 66 1.57 -0.18 -11.34
CA TYR A 66 1.51 1.02 -12.16
C TYR A 66 2.84 1.25 -12.86
N THR A 67 2.79 1.63 -14.13
CA THR A 67 3.97 1.98 -14.91
C THR A 67 4.59 3.30 -14.44
N TYR A 68 5.86 3.51 -14.73
CA TYR A 68 6.52 4.78 -14.45
C TYR A 68 5.78 5.98 -15.07
N GLU A 69 5.38 5.85 -16.33
CA GLU A 69 4.65 6.88 -17.07
C GLU A 69 3.32 7.22 -16.40
N GLN A 70 2.55 6.24 -15.97
CA GLN A 70 1.30 6.46 -15.22
C GLN A 70 1.54 7.22 -13.91
N LYS A 71 2.58 6.89 -13.18
CA LYS A 71 2.92 7.57 -11.93
C LYS A 71 3.29 9.03 -12.16
N VAL A 72 4.11 9.30 -13.17
CA VAL A 72 4.51 10.66 -13.53
C VAL A 72 3.33 11.46 -14.05
N ALA A 73 2.54 10.90 -14.96
CA ALA A 73 1.37 11.57 -15.52
C ALA A 73 0.34 11.92 -14.44
N ALA A 74 0.03 10.99 -13.54
CA ALA A 74 -0.90 11.22 -12.44
C ALA A 74 -0.38 12.26 -11.43
N ALA A 75 0.89 12.19 -11.06
CA ALA A 75 1.50 13.14 -10.13
C ALA A 75 1.58 14.55 -10.74
N SER A 76 1.99 14.68 -12.01
CA SER A 76 2.05 15.96 -12.70
C SER A 76 0.68 16.58 -12.90
N ALA A 77 -0.33 15.81 -13.22
CA ALA A 77 -1.71 16.29 -13.34
C ALA A 77 -2.23 16.94 -12.04
N VAL A 78 -1.88 16.35 -10.90
CA VAL A 78 -2.28 16.88 -9.59
C VAL A 78 -1.41 18.07 -9.16
N VAL A 79 -0.09 17.97 -9.31
CA VAL A 79 0.86 18.97 -8.80
C VAL A 79 0.95 20.19 -9.71
N ASP A 80 1.08 19.98 -11.02
CA ASP A 80 1.26 21.03 -12.02
C ASP A 80 -0.06 21.43 -12.68
N GLY A 81 -0.93 20.46 -12.97
CA GLY A 81 -2.20 20.68 -13.65
C GLY A 81 -3.36 21.12 -12.76
N GLY A 82 -3.19 21.11 -11.45
CA GLY A 82 -4.23 21.47 -10.49
C GLY A 82 -5.44 20.53 -10.43
N ALA A 83 -5.35 19.33 -11.02
CA ALA A 83 -6.38 18.31 -10.93
C ALA A 83 -6.55 17.82 -9.48
N THR A 84 -7.77 17.47 -9.12
CA THR A 84 -8.03 16.85 -7.84
C THR A 84 -7.51 15.41 -7.83
N LYS A 85 -7.20 14.88 -6.65
CA LYS A 85 -6.76 13.49 -6.51
C LYS A 85 -7.82 12.50 -7.04
N ALA A 86 -9.10 12.81 -6.84
CA ALA A 86 -10.20 12.00 -7.36
C ALA A 86 -10.24 11.96 -8.89
N GLU A 87 -10.05 13.11 -9.54
CA GLU A 87 -9.96 13.20 -11.01
C GLU A 87 -8.77 12.42 -11.55
N ALA A 88 -7.59 12.58 -10.96
CA ALA A 88 -6.41 11.82 -11.34
C ALA A 88 -6.59 10.31 -11.15
N MET A 89 -7.24 9.88 -10.06
CA MET A 89 -7.56 8.46 -9.85
C MET A 89 -8.49 7.92 -10.95
N ALA A 90 -9.52 8.66 -11.33
CA ALA A 90 -10.46 8.29 -12.37
C ALA A 90 -9.80 8.25 -13.77
N GLU A 91 -9.01 9.25 -14.09
CA GLU A 91 -8.36 9.41 -15.40
C GLU A 91 -7.27 8.35 -15.65
N PHE A 92 -6.45 8.09 -14.64
CA PHE A 92 -5.31 7.16 -14.75
C PHE A 92 -5.59 5.75 -14.20
N GLY A 93 -6.83 5.48 -13.77
CA GLY A 93 -7.22 4.16 -13.27
C GLY A 93 -6.52 3.75 -11.95
N ILE A 94 -6.24 4.71 -11.08
CA ILE A 94 -5.56 4.45 -9.80
C ILE A 94 -6.58 3.98 -8.76
N MET A 95 -6.41 2.75 -8.29
CA MET A 95 -7.35 2.07 -7.41
C MET A 95 -7.30 2.54 -5.94
N SER A 96 -6.29 3.30 -5.54
CA SER A 96 -6.10 3.72 -4.15
C SER A 96 -5.49 5.11 -4.08
N LEU A 97 -5.92 5.87 -3.08
CA LEU A 97 -5.42 7.23 -2.84
C LEU A 97 -3.97 7.27 -2.33
N ALA A 98 -3.58 6.32 -1.49
CA ALA A 98 -2.26 6.30 -0.85
C ALA A 98 -1.06 6.27 -1.82
N PRO A 99 -1.06 5.46 -2.90
CA PRO A 99 -0.02 5.52 -3.91
C PRO A 99 0.07 6.89 -4.58
N LEU A 100 -1.06 7.47 -4.95
CA LEU A 100 -1.12 8.79 -5.60
C LEU A 100 -0.55 9.89 -4.71
N GLU A 101 -0.89 9.91 -3.44
CA GLU A 101 -0.35 10.87 -2.47
C GLU A 101 1.17 10.75 -2.33
N ARG A 102 1.67 9.52 -2.28
CA ARG A 102 3.12 9.25 -2.26
C ARG A 102 3.81 9.76 -3.52
N TRP A 103 3.22 9.52 -4.70
CA TRP A 103 3.80 9.98 -5.97
C TRP A 103 3.80 11.51 -6.07
N CYS A 104 2.73 12.17 -5.66
CA CYS A 104 2.66 13.63 -5.62
C CYS A 104 3.72 14.23 -4.70
N ARG A 105 3.95 13.61 -3.53
CA ARG A 105 5.01 14.04 -2.62
C ARG A 105 6.39 13.89 -3.25
N LEU A 106 6.70 12.71 -3.79
CA LEU A 106 7.99 12.45 -4.45
C LEU A 106 8.21 13.37 -5.64
N TYR A 107 7.16 13.62 -6.42
CA TYR A 107 7.23 14.54 -7.57
C TYR A 107 7.52 15.97 -7.14
N ARG A 108 6.97 16.45 -6.03
CA ARG A 108 7.29 17.78 -5.48
C ARG A 108 8.72 17.88 -4.96
N GLU A 109 9.23 16.79 -4.37
CA GLU A 109 10.57 16.75 -3.80
C GLU A 109 11.68 16.63 -4.84
N GLY A 110 11.50 15.81 -5.86
CA GLY A 110 12.55 15.47 -6.82
C GLY A 110 12.11 15.34 -8.28
N GLY A 111 10.91 15.80 -8.65
CA GLY A 111 10.40 15.73 -10.01
C GLY A 111 10.10 14.29 -10.47
N ALA A 112 10.03 14.13 -11.80
CA ALA A 112 9.75 12.83 -12.43
C ALA A 112 10.81 11.75 -12.09
N GLU A 113 12.06 12.14 -11.95
CA GLU A 113 13.17 11.24 -11.61
C GLU A 113 12.99 10.54 -10.25
N ALA A 114 12.34 11.21 -9.29
CA ALA A 114 12.05 10.61 -7.98
C ALA A 114 11.05 9.45 -8.04
N LEU A 115 10.30 9.33 -9.14
CA LEU A 115 9.35 8.26 -9.40
C LEU A 115 9.92 7.09 -10.19
N GLU A 116 11.18 7.17 -10.60
CA GLU A 116 11.85 6.06 -11.29
C GLU A 116 11.83 4.78 -10.46
N PRO A 117 11.64 3.62 -11.12
CA PRO A 117 11.64 2.34 -10.44
C PRO A 117 13.03 2.06 -9.85
N LYS A 118 13.11 2.07 -8.54
CA LYS A 118 14.35 1.67 -7.84
C LYS A 118 14.49 0.14 -7.87
N PRO A 119 15.69 -0.39 -8.05
CA PRO A 119 15.93 -1.81 -8.01
C PRO A 119 15.43 -2.38 -6.68
N LYS A 120 14.64 -3.44 -6.77
CA LYS A 120 14.11 -4.14 -5.59
C LYS A 120 15.25 -4.91 -4.91
N GLY A 121 15.34 -4.76 -3.62
CA GLY A 121 16.24 -5.54 -2.79
C GLY A 121 17.37 -4.72 -2.19
N ARG A 122 18.20 -5.43 -1.47
CA ARG A 122 19.37 -4.84 -0.82
C ARG A 122 20.42 -4.47 -1.88
N PRO A 123 21.03 -3.27 -1.85
CA PRO A 123 22.07 -2.90 -2.79
C PRO A 123 23.19 -3.94 -2.81
N LYS A 124 23.63 -4.34 -4.01
CA LYS A 124 24.81 -5.19 -4.18
C LYS A 124 26.00 -4.50 -3.49
N GLY A 125 26.67 -5.21 -2.58
CA GLY A 125 27.80 -4.67 -1.82
C GLY A 125 27.48 -4.12 -0.44
N SER A 126 26.20 -3.98 -0.09
CA SER A 126 25.83 -3.67 1.30
C SER A 126 25.99 -4.93 2.16
N ARG A 127 27.21 -5.26 2.52
CA ARG A 127 27.47 -6.24 3.58
C ARG A 127 26.92 -5.64 4.88
N SER A 128 26.09 -6.40 5.60
CA SER A 128 25.86 -6.09 7.01
C SER A 128 27.22 -6.03 7.66
N LYS A 129 27.56 -4.90 8.29
CA LYS A 129 28.72 -4.90 9.20
C LYS A 129 28.58 -6.14 10.06
N PRO A 130 29.63 -6.97 10.17
CA PRO A 130 29.58 -8.10 11.08
C PRO A 130 29.14 -7.54 12.43
N ARG A 131 28.06 -8.08 12.96
CA ARG A 131 27.63 -7.68 14.30
C ARG A 131 28.78 -8.05 15.20
N GLU A 132 29.36 -7.07 15.90
CA GLU A 132 30.39 -7.34 16.88
C GLU A 132 29.86 -8.42 17.82
N ARG A 133 30.58 -9.55 17.87
CA ARG A 133 30.23 -10.65 18.74
C ARG A 133 30.37 -10.16 20.17
N THR A 134 29.38 -10.41 20.98
CA THR A 134 29.50 -10.13 22.40
C THR A 134 30.52 -11.09 22.98
N ARG A 135 31.21 -10.63 24.01
CA ARG A 135 32.22 -11.46 24.75
C ARG A 135 31.64 -12.83 25.18
N GLU A 136 30.37 -12.84 25.51
CA GLU A 136 29.64 -14.10 25.86
C GLU A 136 29.58 -15.07 24.67
N GLN A 137 29.26 -14.56 23.46
CA GLN A 137 29.19 -15.40 22.25
C GLN A 137 30.59 -15.96 21.87
N GLU A 138 31.64 -15.17 22.06
CA GLU A 138 33.00 -15.62 21.82
C GLU A 138 33.42 -16.71 22.82
N LEU A 139 33.05 -16.55 24.07
CA LEU A 139 33.32 -17.54 25.11
C LEU A 139 32.54 -18.83 24.89
N GLU A 140 31.27 -18.77 24.51
CA GLU A 140 30.46 -19.92 24.17
C GLU A 140 31.05 -20.72 23.00
N GLU A 141 31.46 -20.02 21.93
CA GLU A 141 32.07 -20.64 20.77
C GLU A 141 33.42 -21.32 21.15
N ARG A 142 34.20 -20.66 21.99
CA ARG A 142 35.45 -21.24 22.51
C ARG A 142 35.21 -22.48 23.37
N CYS A 143 34.19 -22.46 24.21
CA CYS A 143 33.78 -23.64 24.99
C CYS A 143 33.38 -24.80 24.08
N ARG A 144 32.59 -24.55 23.05
CA ARG A 144 32.21 -25.59 22.08
C ARG A 144 33.41 -26.21 21.36
N ARG A 145 34.40 -25.39 20.96
CA ARG A 145 35.62 -25.90 20.33
C ARG A 145 36.39 -26.80 21.26
N LEU A 146 36.56 -26.38 22.51
CA LEU A 146 37.27 -27.20 23.52
C LEU A 146 36.54 -28.51 23.82
N GLU A 147 35.20 -28.47 23.87
CA GLU A 147 34.37 -29.69 24.03
C GLU A 147 34.52 -30.64 22.86
N THR A 148 34.57 -30.14 21.62
CA THR A 148 34.80 -30.99 20.43
C THR A 148 36.21 -31.55 20.36
N GLU A 149 37.23 -30.82 20.81
CA GLU A 149 38.61 -31.30 20.91
C GLU A 149 38.75 -32.41 21.96
N ILE A 150 38.04 -32.33 23.09
CA ILE A 150 38.05 -33.34 24.14
C ILE A 150 37.29 -34.60 23.70
N ALA A 151 36.25 -34.46 22.87
CA ALA A 151 35.42 -35.56 22.39
C ALA A 151 36.03 -36.36 21.23
N SER A 152 37.07 -35.87 20.59
CA SER A 152 37.75 -36.52 19.46
C SER A 152 38.92 -37.41 19.88
#